data_5c2ba73f569f334123f44f22e6cf3afe
#
_entry.id   5c2ba73f569f334123f44f22e6cf3afe
#
_cell.length_a   1.000
_cell.length_b   1.000
_cell.length_c   1.000
_cell.angle_alpha   90.00
_cell.angle_beta   90.00
_cell.angle_gamma   90.00
#
_symmetry.space_group_name_H-M   'P 1'
#
loop_
_entity.id
_entity.type
_entity.pdbx_description
1 polymer ?
#
loop_
_entity_poly.entity_id
_entity_poly.type
_entity_poly.pdbx_seq_one_letter_code
_entity_poly.pdbx_strand_id
1 'polypeptide(L)'
;LAILFQLEGGKRWSVTPLLDEKLFVIAAPGVLQAPTGDEVQLADLGGLPLVMPSAQHGLRSTLVSAFERVGLTPNVIMEVDGLAVLMNAVRAGHAATIQPGAAAALKDGSGLSLVRIADAHVGRRNLLATLADDELSPAALATRLVIVDVARQLVVDKQWPGATWIEGLDA
;
A
#
# COMPACT_ATOMS: atom_id res chain seq x y z
N LEU A 1 -19.12 -7.43 -0.86
CA LEU A 1 -18.06 -6.77 -0.08
C LEU A 1 -16.76 -6.78 -0.87
N ALA A 2 -16.06 -5.66 -0.93
CA ALA A 2 -14.72 -5.56 -1.50
C ALA A 2 -13.90 -4.48 -0.77
N ILE A 3 -12.59 -4.71 -0.61
CA ILE A 3 -11.66 -3.67 -0.20
C ILE A 3 -11.02 -3.12 -1.47
N LEU A 4 -11.12 -1.81 -1.67
CA LEU A 4 -10.68 -1.10 -2.86
C LEU A 4 -9.76 0.06 -2.45
N PHE A 5 -8.91 0.50 -3.38
CA PHE A 5 -8.01 1.65 -3.18
C PHE A 5 -8.44 2.87 -4.00
N GLN A 6 -9.27 2.65 -4.97
CA GLN A 6 -9.92 3.67 -5.81
C GLN A 6 -11.29 3.15 -6.21
N LEU A 7 -12.27 4.04 -6.26
CA LEU A 7 -13.58 3.75 -6.81
C LEU A 7 -13.82 4.70 -7.97
N GLU A 8 -13.83 4.19 -9.19
CA GLU A 8 -14.34 4.92 -10.33
C GLU A 8 -15.87 4.85 -10.29
N GLY A 9 -16.50 6.00 -10.23
CA GLY A 9 -17.89 6.26 -9.88
C GLY A 9 -18.94 5.22 -10.27
N GLY A 10 -19.69 4.77 -9.27
CA GLY A 10 -20.91 4.01 -9.45
C GLY A 10 -21.87 4.27 -8.30
N LYS A 11 -23.06 4.77 -8.61
CA LYS A 11 -24.11 5.12 -7.61
C LYS A 11 -24.68 3.92 -6.83
N ARG A 12 -24.23 2.70 -7.14
CA ARG A 12 -24.78 1.45 -6.56
C ARG A 12 -24.03 0.97 -5.32
N TRP A 13 -22.86 1.53 -5.02
CA TRP A 13 -22.02 1.06 -3.93
C TRP A 13 -22.10 2.00 -2.73
N SER A 14 -22.31 1.45 -1.57
CA SER A 14 -22.00 2.10 -0.30
C SER A 14 -20.51 1.99 -0.04
N VAL A 15 -19.82 3.11 0.17
CA VAL A 15 -18.37 3.16 0.31
C VAL A 15 -17.99 3.77 1.64
N THR A 16 -17.30 2.99 2.44
CA THR A 16 -16.83 3.39 3.76
C THR A 16 -15.30 3.47 3.74
N PRO A 17 -14.71 4.68 3.94
CA PRO A 17 -13.26 4.78 4.12
C PRO A 17 -12.83 4.06 5.39
N LEU A 18 -11.87 3.13 5.32
CA LEU A 18 -11.38 2.39 6.48
C LEU A 18 -10.14 3.01 7.12
N LEU A 19 -9.10 3.15 6.33
CA LEU A 19 -7.81 3.64 6.79
C LEU A 19 -7.03 4.31 5.67
N ASP A 20 -6.14 5.19 6.04
CA ASP A 20 -5.10 5.73 5.17
C ASP A 20 -3.80 4.99 5.44
N GLU A 21 -3.07 4.59 4.39
CA GLU A 21 -1.76 3.95 4.53
C GLU A 21 -0.67 4.69 3.74
N LYS A 22 0.50 4.77 4.38
CA LYS A 22 1.72 5.30 3.77
C LYS A 22 2.39 4.24 2.93
N LEU A 23 3.15 4.68 1.95
CA LEU A 23 3.99 3.80 1.14
C LEU A 23 5.44 3.84 1.64
N PHE A 24 6.11 2.72 1.44
CA PHE A 24 7.49 2.50 1.87
C PHE A 24 8.31 2.00 0.70
N VAL A 25 9.57 2.41 0.66
CA VAL A 25 10.58 1.71 -0.11
C VAL A 25 10.97 0.46 0.65
N ILE A 26 10.88 -0.69 0.01
CA ILE A 26 11.27 -1.99 0.55
C ILE A 26 12.41 -2.54 -0.28
N ALA A 27 13.52 -2.86 0.36
CA ALA A 27 14.72 -3.29 -0.32
C ALA A 27 15.52 -4.31 0.50
N ALA A 28 16.25 -5.18 -0.16
CA ALA A 28 17.28 -5.99 0.46
C ALA A 28 18.47 -5.11 0.91
N PRO A 29 19.25 -5.55 1.91
CA PRO A 29 20.44 -4.84 2.35
C PRO A 29 21.37 -4.51 1.18
N GLY A 30 21.84 -3.25 1.12
CA GLY A 30 22.77 -2.77 0.08
C GLY A 30 22.12 -2.31 -1.23
N VAL A 31 20.82 -2.55 -1.46
CA VAL A 31 20.13 -2.05 -2.68
C VAL A 31 19.73 -0.59 -2.52
N LEU A 32 19.23 -0.21 -1.36
CA LEU A 32 18.97 1.18 -1.00
C LEU A 32 20.16 1.70 -0.18
N GLN A 33 20.75 2.81 -0.58
CA GLN A 33 21.70 3.50 0.28
C GLN A 33 20.95 3.97 1.52
N ALA A 34 21.50 3.67 2.70
CA ALA A 34 20.86 3.96 3.97
C ALA A 34 20.52 5.47 4.03
N PRO A 35 19.23 5.83 4.12
CA PRO A 35 18.89 7.23 4.32
C PRO A 35 19.40 7.69 5.70
N THR A 36 19.63 8.99 5.85
CA THR A 36 20.01 9.60 7.14
C THR A 36 18.82 9.68 8.10
N GLY A 37 17.99 8.62 8.19
CA GLY A 37 16.81 8.58 9.04
C GLY A 37 15.83 7.48 8.61
N ASP A 38 14.63 7.52 9.20
CA ASP A 38 13.57 6.54 8.95
C ASP A 38 12.71 6.88 7.71
N GLU A 39 13.04 7.95 7.00
CA GLU A 39 12.29 8.46 5.85
C GLU A 39 13.21 8.79 4.67
N VAL A 40 12.62 8.73 3.49
CA VAL A 40 13.26 9.12 2.23
C VAL A 40 12.32 10.01 1.41
N GLN A 41 12.86 11.01 0.74
CA GLN A 41 12.09 11.80 -0.22
C GLN A 41 11.96 11.03 -1.54
N LEU A 42 10.84 11.16 -2.21
CA LEU A 42 10.64 10.52 -3.51
C LEU A 42 11.67 11.02 -4.55
N ALA A 43 12.08 12.27 -4.41
CA ALA A 43 13.11 12.88 -5.26
C ALA A 43 14.47 12.16 -5.20
N ASP A 44 14.78 11.52 -4.08
CA ASP A 44 16.05 10.80 -3.89
C ASP A 44 16.04 9.39 -4.52
N LEU A 45 14.89 8.95 -5.03
CA LEU A 45 14.69 7.60 -5.56
C LEU A 45 14.81 7.51 -7.10
N GLY A 46 15.11 8.61 -7.79
CA GLY A 46 15.06 8.65 -9.25
C GLY A 46 15.95 7.64 -9.98
N GLY A 47 17.08 7.26 -9.41
CA GLY A 47 18.01 6.27 -9.97
C GLY A 47 17.83 4.85 -9.41
N LEU A 48 16.99 4.65 -8.39
CA LEU A 48 16.82 3.37 -7.71
C LEU A 48 16.17 2.35 -8.65
N PRO A 49 16.78 1.16 -8.88
CA PRO A 49 16.13 0.13 -9.67
C PRO A 49 14.90 -0.39 -8.93
N LEU A 50 13.75 -0.34 -9.60
CA LEU A 50 12.46 -0.71 -9.04
C LEU A 50 11.85 -1.91 -9.75
N VAL A 51 11.30 -2.83 -8.96
CA VAL A 51 10.28 -3.75 -9.42
C VAL A 51 8.90 -3.23 -9.01
N MET A 52 8.00 -3.14 -9.96
CA MET A 52 6.66 -2.54 -9.75
C MET A 52 5.57 -3.40 -10.40
N PRO A 53 4.32 -3.26 -9.97
CA PRO A 53 3.19 -3.83 -10.71
C PRO A 53 3.10 -3.25 -12.14
N SER A 54 2.38 -3.95 -13.02
CA SER A 54 2.12 -3.49 -14.39
C SER A 54 1.29 -2.20 -14.41
N ALA A 55 1.23 -1.56 -15.58
CA ALA A 55 0.54 -0.28 -15.77
C ALA A 55 -0.97 -0.33 -15.45
N GLN A 56 -1.59 -1.51 -15.47
CA GLN A 56 -3.01 -1.68 -15.14
C GLN A 56 -3.30 -1.68 -13.63
N HIS A 57 -2.27 -1.72 -12.79
CA HIS A 57 -2.44 -1.76 -11.34
C HIS A 57 -2.53 -0.34 -10.74
N GLY A 58 -3.55 -0.08 -9.93
CA GLY A 58 -3.79 1.26 -9.36
C GLY A 58 -2.61 1.84 -8.56
N LEU A 59 -1.82 0.99 -7.88
CA LEU A 59 -0.60 1.44 -7.19
C LEU A 59 0.43 2.00 -8.18
N ARG A 60 0.55 1.40 -9.37
CA ARG A 60 1.48 1.87 -10.41
C ARG A 60 1.13 3.29 -10.85
N SER A 61 -0.14 3.56 -11.14
CA SER A 61 -0.59 4.90 -11.57
C SER A 61 -0.33 5.95 -10.47
N THR A 62 -0.61 5.61 -9.22
CA THR A 62 -0.33 6.48 -8.06
C THR A 62 1.16 6.84 -7.98
N LEU A 63 2.04 5.85 -8.13
CA LEU A 63 3.49 6.07 -8.05
C LEU A 63 4.02 6.86 -9.24
N VAL A 64 3.62 6.52 -10.47
CA VAL A 64 4.04 7.27 -11.67
C VAL A 64 3.67 8.75 -11.52
N SER A 65 2.41 9.04 -11.16
CA SER A 65 1.97 10.43 -10.92
C SER A 65 2.73 11.11 -9.78
N ALA A 66 3.16 10.36 -8.75
CA ALA A 66 3.96 10.92 -7.67
C ALA A 66 5.37 11.29 -8.14
N PHE A 67 6.03 10.42 -8.92
CA PHE A 67 7.35 10.71 -9.51
C PHE A 67 7.29 11.88 -10.49
N GLU A 68 6.26 11.96 -11.33
CA GLU A 68 6.05 13.09 -12.25
C GLU A 68 5.94 14.43 -11.52
N ARG A 69 5.26 14.48 -10.37
CA ARG A 69 5.14 15.69 -9.56
C ARG A 69 6.48 16.23 -9.05
N VAL A 70 7.46 15.36 -8.86
CA VAL A 70 8.84 15.76 -8.47
C VAL A 70 9.79 15.83 -9.68
N GLY A 71 9.25 15.78 -10.90
CA GLY A 71 10.02 15.91 -12.15
C GLY A 71 10.87 14.69 -12.50
N LEU A 72 10.52 13.52 -12.00
CA LEU A 72 11.24 12.27 -12.19
C LEU A 72 10.41 11.22 -12.92
N THR A 73 11.10 10.26 -13.50
CA THR A 73 10.51 8.99 -14.00
C THR A 73 11.10 7.84 -13.17
N PRO A 74 10.27 6.92 -12.65
CA PRO A 74 10.78 5.80 -11.88
C PRO A 74 11.61 4.87 -12.77
N ASN A 75 12.77 4.42 -12.27
CA ASN A 75 13.65 3.47 -12.96
C ASN A 75 13.10 2.03 -12.81
N VAL A 76 12.08 1.69 -13.58
CA VAL A 76 11.44 0.37 -13.50
C VAL A 76 12.20 -0.62 -14.37
N ILE A 77 12.88 -1.57 -13.74
CA ILE A 77 13.66 -2.61 -14.41
C ILE A 77 12.88 -3.92 -14.57
N MET A 78 11.77 -4.10 -13.85
CA MET A 78 10.95 -5.31 -13.89
C MET A 78 9.49 -4.98 -13.54
N GLU A 79 8.54 -5.60 -14.23
CA GLU A 79 7.11 -5.53 -13.93
C GLU A 79 6.59 -6.91 -13.48
N VAL A 80 5.91 -6.94 -12.33
CA VAL A 80 5.40 -8.17 -11.71
C VAL A 80 4.10 -7.89 -10.96
N ASP A 81 2.98 -8.50 -11.36
CA ASP A 81 1.67 -8.28 -10.73
C ASP A 81 1.44 -9.11 -9.46
N GLY A 82 2.09 -10.25 -9.33
CA GLY A 82 1.97 -11.10 -8.14
C GLY A 82 2.84 -10.61 -6.99
N LEU A 83 2.25 -10.11 -5.88
CA LEU A 83 2.99 -9.57 -4.73
C LEU A 83 4.05 -10.55 -4.20
N ALA A 84 3.75 -11.84 -4.10
CA ALA A 84 4.70 -12.83 -3.61
C ALA A 84 5.94 -12.95 -4.52
N VAL A 85 5.73 -12.93 -5.85
CA VAL A 85 6.83 -12.99 -6.83
C VAL A 85 7.63 -11.71 -6.81
N LEU A 86 6.94 -10.55 -6.76
CA LEU A 86 7.56 -9.24 -6.62
C LEU A 86 8.46 -9.17 -5.38
N MET A 87 7.96 -9.59 -4.23
CA MET A 87 8.72 -9.60 -2.98
C MET A 87 9.90 -10.59 -3.00
N ASN A 88 9.81 -11.69 -3.75
CA ASN A 88 10.95 -12.58 -3.97
C ASN A 88 12.06 -11.91 -4.79
N ALA A 89 11.72 -11.15 -5.82
CA ALA A 89 12.71 -10.36 -6.57
C ALA A 89 13.42 -9.32 -5.68
N VAL A 90 12.68 -8.68 -4.77
CA VAL A 90 13.23 -7.75 -3.77
C VAL A 90 14.18 -8.47 -2.81
N ARG A 91 13.78 -9.62 -2.26
CA ARG A 91 14.63 -10.42 -1.35
C ARG A 91 15.91 -10.90 -2.02
N ALA A 92 15.86 -11.19 -3.31
CA ALA A 92 17.04 -11.58 -4.10
C ALA A 92 18.01 -10.40 -4.34
N GLY A 93 17.67 -9.18 -3.96
CA GLY A 93 18.53 -8.01 -4.10
C GLY A 93 18.62 -7.47 -5.52
N HIS A 94 17.69 -7.83 -6.42
CA HIS A 94 17.72 -7.35 -7.80
C HIS A 94 17.22 -5.92 -7.94
N ALA A 95 16.27 -5.53 -7.09
CA ALA A 95 15.66 -4.21 -7.11
C ALA A 95 15.00 -3.89 -5.75
N ALA A 96 14.65 -2.64 -5.55
CA ALA A 96 13.72 -2.23 -4.52
C ALA A 96 12.27 -2.26 -5.05
N THR A 97 11.30 -2.08 -4.17
CA THR A 97 9.91 -1.82 -4.54
C THR A 97 9.33 -0.71 -3.68
N ILE A 98 8.23 -0.11 -4.14
CA ILE A 98 7.43 0.82 -3.34
C ILE A 98 6.05 0.19 -3.10
N GLN A 99 5.78 -0.16 -1.85
CA GLN A 99 4.58 -0.88 -1.44
C GLN A 99 4.05 -0.33 -0.11
N PRO A 100 2.80 -0.63 0.26
CA PRO A 100 2.33 -0.45 1.62
C PRO A 100 3.17 -1.25 2.61
N GLY A 101 3.29 -0.75 3.84
CA GLY A 101 4.07 -1.41 4.88
C GLY A 101 3.63 -2.84 5.18
N ALA A 102 2.36 -3.15 4.98
CA ALA A 102 1.83 -4.50 5.13
C ALA A 102 2.49 -5.54 4.20
N ALA A 103 3.02 -5.12 3.05
CA ALA A 103 3.74 -6.03 2.13
C ALA A 103 5.02 -6.62 2.75
N ALA A 104 5.64 -5.91 3.71
CA ALA A 104 6.83 -6.36 4.43
C ALA A 104 6.52 -6.86 5.85
N ALA A 105 5.25 -6.82 6.28
CA ALA A 105 4.85 -7.20 7.64
C ALA A 105 4.98 -8.71 7.92
N LEU A 106 5.09 -9.53 6.88
CA LEU A 106 5.41 -10.94 7.04
C LEU A 106 6.83 -11.05 7.60
N LYS A 107 6.93 -11.35 8.90
CA LYS A 107 8.20 -11.60 9.61
C LYS A 107 8.80 -12.91 9.10
N ASP A 108 9.47 -12.86 7.96
CA ASP A 108 10.12 -14.01 7.33
C ASP A 108 11.63 -14.07 7.57
N GLY A 109 12.16 -13.19 8.43
CA GLY A 109 13.59 -13.09 8.71
C GLY A 109 14.41 -12.57 7.54
N SER A 110 13.78 -12.02 6.50
CA SER A 110 14.45 -11.58 5.27
C SER A 110 15.42 -10.41 5.44
N GLY A 111 15.40 -9.73 6.58
CA GLY A 111 16.27 -8.58 6.83
C GLY A 111 16.01 -7.38 5.89
N LEU A 112 14.85 -7.34 5.24
CA LEU A 112 14.49 -6.23 4.35
C LEU A 112 14.47 -4.90 5.12
N SER A 113 15.01 -3.87 4.52
CA SER A 113 14.82 -2.50 4.98
C SER A 113 13.46 -1.98 4.54
N LEU A 114 12.80 -1.28 5.45
CA LEU A 114 11.50 -0.66 5.26
C LEU A 114 11.64 0.82 5.57
N VAL A 115 11.69 1.67 4.55
CA VAL A 115 11.92 3.11 4.69
C VAL A 115 10.68 3.87 4.22
N ARG A 116 10.11 4.69 5.09
CA ARG A 116 8.89 5.44 4.78
C ARG A 116 9.18 6.53 3.73
N ILE A 117 8.27 6.72 2.77
CA ILE A 117 8.31 7.87 1.88
C ILE A 117 7.72 9.08 2.60
N ALA A 118 8.50 10.15 2.72
CA ALA A 118 8.13 11.35 3.49
C ALA A 118 7.08 12.21 2.79
N ASP A 119 6.93 12.09 1.46
CA ASP A 119 5.99 12.89 0.67
C ASP A 119 4.54 12.65 1.13
N ALA A 120 3.85 13.71 1.54
CA ALA A 120 2.51 13.66 2.11
C ALA A 120 1.47 13.05 1.17
N HIS A 121 1.67 13.20 -0.14
CA HIS A 121 0.76 12.73 -1.19
C HIS A 121 1.08 11.31 -1.69
N VAL A 122 2.08 10.65 -1.12
CA VAL A 122 2.44 9.27 -1.45
C VAL A 122 1.85 8.32 -0.42
N GLY A 123 0.63 7.92 -0.70
CA GLY A 123 -0.17 7.03 0.14
C GLY A 123 -1.42 6.61 -0.58
N ARG A 124 -2.21 5.79 0.05
CA ARG A 124 -3.52 5.38 -0.49
C ARG A 124 -4.54 5.22 0.62
N ARG A 125 -5.80 5.41 0.27
CA ARG A 125 -6.94 5.14 1.14
C ARG A 125 -7.51 3.77 0.86
N ASN A 126 -7.74 2.99 1.90
CA ASN A 126 -8.46 1.74 1.81
C ASN A 126 -9.96 2.01 2.02
N LEU A 127 -10.77 1.54 1.10
CA LEU A 127 -12.21 1.72 1.07
C LEU A 127 -12.90 0.36 1.19
N LEU A 128 -13.89 0.25 2.04
CA LEU A 128 -14.78 -0.89 2.05
C LEU A 128 -16.00 -0.55 1.19
N ALA A 129 -16.16 -1.24 0.07
CA ALA A 129 -17.30 -1.12 -0.82
C ALA A 129 -18.29 -2.26 -0.58
N THR A 130 -19.56 -1.91 -0.43
CA THR A 130 -20.66 -2.84 -0.21
C THR A 130 -21.85 -2.48 -1.11
N LEU A 131 -22.79 -3.38 -1.25
CA LEU A 131 -24.15 -3.02 -1.65
C LEU A 131 -24.84 -2.25 -0.52
N ALA A 132 -26.00 -1.67 -0.77
CA ALA A 132 -26.82 -1.08 0.28
C ALA A 132 -27.20 -2.12 1.34
N ASP A 133 -27.44 -1.69 2.58
CA ASP A 133 -27.63 -2.60 3.72
C ASP A 133 -28.83 -3.54 3.55
N ASP A 134 -29.88 -3.09 2.87
CA ASP A 134 -31.07 -3.87 2.54
C ASP A 134 -30.84 -4.90 1.41
N GLU A 135 -29.75 -4.76 0.66
CA GLU A 135 -29.31 -5.71 -0.37
C GLU A 135 -28.27 -6.72 0.17
N LEU A 136 -27.76 -6.53 1.39
CA LEU A 136 -26.75 -7.41 1.97
C LEU A 136 -27.40 -8.61 2.68
N SER A 137 -26.83 -9.80 2.46
CA SER A 137 -27.18 -10.96 3.26
C SER A 137 -26.72 -10.79 4.71
N PRO A 138 -27.37 -11.48 5.70
CA PRO A 138 -26.90 -11.47 7.09
C PRO A 138 -25.42 -11.86 7.24
N ALA A 139 -24.94 -12.79 6.43
CA ALA A 139 -23.52 -13.20 6.42
C ALA A 139 -22.62 -12.07 5.92
N ALA A 140 -23.04 -11.31 4.91
CA ALA A 140 -22.26 -10.18 4.41
C ALA A 140 -22.22 -9.03 5.43
N LEU A 141 -23.33 -8.76 6.14
CA LEU A 141 -23.36 -7.78 7.22
C LEU A 141 -22.40 -8.17 8.36
N ALA A 142 -22.46 -9.43 8.81
CA ALA A 142 -21.55 -9.93 9.83
C ALA A 142 -20.08 -9.85 9.38
N THR A 143 -19.81 -10.21 8.12
CA THR A 143 -18.45 -10.12 7.55
C THR A 143 -17.95 -8.68 7.50
N ARG A 144 -18.81 -7.71 7.18
CA ARG A 144 -18.48 -6.29 7.20
C ARG A 144 -17.96 -5.85 8.58
N LEU A 145 -18.68 -6.21 9.64
CA LEU A 145 -18.28 -5.88 11.01
C LEU A 145 -16.92 -6.49 11.35
N VAL A 146 -16.72 -7.77 11.04
CA VAL A 146 -15.43 -8.44 11.27
C VAL A 146 -14.29 -7.78 10.52
N ILE A 147 -14.49 -7.37 9.26
CA ILE A 147 -13.46 -6.68 8.48
C ILE A 147 -13.08 -5.35 9.15
N VAL A 148 -14.06 -4.56 9.57
CA VAL A 148 -13.86 -3.28 10.24
C VAL A 148 -13.09 -3.47 11.55
N ASP A 149 -13.52 -4.40 12.40
CA ASP A 149 -12.90 -4.69 13.70
C ASP A 149 -11.45 -5.17 13.53
N VAL A 150 -11.22 -6.13 12.63
CA VAL A 150 -9.87 -6.66 12.37
C VAL A 150 -8.95 -5.58 11.83
N ALA A 151 -9.40 -4.78 10.86
CA ALA A 151 -8.61 -3.70 10.31
C ALA A 151 -8.24 -2.66 11.37
N ARG A 152 -9.22 -2.26 12.22
CA ARG A 152 -8.98 -1.35 13.33
C ARG A 152 -7.98 -1.92 14.34
N GLN A 153 -8.14 -3.18 14.71
CA GLN A 153 -7.24 -3.86 15.66
C GLN A 153 -5.81 -3.92 15.12
N LEU A 154 -5.61 -4.27 13.85
CA LEU A 154 -4.29 -4.31 13.23
C LEU A 154 -3.59 -2.94 13.23
N VAL A 155 -4.35 -1.85 13.08
CA VAL A 155 -3.81 -0.49 13.15
C VAL A 155 -3.46 -0.12 14.59
N VAL A 156 -4.35 -0.38 15.54
CA VAL A 156 -4.14 -0.08 16.97
C VAL A 156 -2.94 -0.85 17.52
N ASP A 157 -2.81 -2.12 17.18
CA ASP A 157 -1.71 -2.99 17.62
C ASP A 157 -0.41 -2.76 16.84
N LYS A 158 -0.38 -1.77 15.92
CA LYS A 158 0.78 -1.45 15.06
C LYS A 158 1.25 -2.65 14.20
N GLN A 159 0.36 -3.58 13.92
CA GLN A 159 0.62 -4.72 13.03
C GLN A 159 0.46 -4.37 11.54
N TRP A 160 -0.06 -3.17 11.25
CA TRP A 160 -0.15 -2.61 9.90
C TRP A 160 0.75 -1.37 9.78
N PRO A 161 2.02 -1.52 9.39
CA PRO A 161 2.96 -0.41 9.36
C PRO A 161 2.50 0.72 8.42
N GLY A 162 2.50 1.95 8.94
CA GLY A 162 2.13 3.15 8.18
C GLY A 162 0.63 3.35 7.98
N ALA A 163 -0.21 2.49 8.55
CA ALA A 163 -1.66 2.68 8.52
C ALA A 163 -2.12 3.65 9.63
N THR A 164 -3.14 4.44 9.30
CA THR A 164 -3.85 5.32 10.24
C THR A 164 -5.34 5.07 10.08
N TRP A 165 -6.01 4.74 11.18
CA TRP A 165 -7.45 4.54 11.20
C TRP A 165 -8.20 5.85 10.92
N ILE A 166 -9.28 5.80 10.14
CA ILE A 166 -10.13 6.95 9.90
C ILE A 166 -11.25 6.94 10.95
N GLU A 167 -11.29 7.95 11.83
CA GLU A 167 -12.30 8.07 12.88
C GLU A 167 -13.68 8.40 12.28
N GLY A 168 -14.75 7.98 12.99
CA GLY A 168 -16.14 8.20 12.57
C GLY A 168 -16.80 7.01 11.90
N LEU A 169 -16.19 5.84 11.96
CA LEU A 169 -16.70 4.56 11.47
C LEU A 169 -17.33 3.70 12.59
N ASP A 170 -17.81 4.30 13.64
CA ASP A 170 -18.60 3.58 14.63
C ASP A 170 -19.93 3.18 13.96
N ALA A 171 -20.03 1.89 13.66
CA ALA A 171 -21.14 1.25 12.98
C ALA A 171 -22.42 1.23 13.84
#